data_d5f703db8fbd8141738bffa389810de1
#
_entry.id   d5f703db8fbd8141738bffa389810de1
#
_cell.length_a   1.000
_cell.length_b   1.000
_cell.length_c   1.000
_cell.angle_alpha   90.00
_cell.angle_beta   90.00
_cell.angle_gamma   90.00
#
_symmetry.space_group_name_H-M   'P 1'
#
loop_
_entity.id
_entity.type
_entity.pdbx_description
1 polymer ?
#
loop_
_entity_poly.entity_id
_entity_poly.type
_entity_poly.pdbx_seq_one_letter_code
_entity_poly.pdbx_strand_id
1 'polypeptide(L)'
;MTGFILRGHSGFAAAGSDIVCAAVTSCALMTANTVTEVCHLPANAEATDGLIRLQLKKDDALKVQQLLEGFRFHIRELSKAYPQNINCQIQKSTITFRRCNNNAEN
;
A
#
# COMPACT_ATOMS: atom_id res chain seq x y z
N MET A 1 -13.46 -2.63 -1.28
CA MET A 1 -12.06 -2.93 -0.89
C MET A 1 -12.02 -3.30 0.58
N THR A 2 -11.42 -4.43 0.91
CA THR A 2 -11.31 -4.87 2.29
C THR A 2 -9.87 -4.86 2.81
N GLY A 3 -8.89 -4.57 1.96
CA GLY A 3 -7.52 -4.54 2.37
C GLY A 3 -6.57 -4.30 1.22
N PHE A 4 -5.29 -4.37 1.53
CA PHE A 4 -4.27 -4.20 0.51
C PHE A 4 -3.00 -4.96 0.88
N ILE A 5 -2.19 -5.20 -0.12
CA ILE A 5 -0.86 -5.78 0.05
C ILE A 5 0.11 -4.90 -0.72
N LEU A 6 1.12 -4.43 -0.03
CA LEU A 6 2.20 -3.67 -0.64
C LEU A 6 3.47 -4.51 -0.55
N ARG A 7 3.99 -4.89 -1.70
CA ARG A 7 5.20 -5.70 -1.81
C ARG A 7 6.31 -4.89 -2.44
N GLY A 8 7.52 -5.28 -2.18
CA GLY A 8 8.65 -4.69 -2.81
C GLY A 8 9.68 -4.22 -1.81
N HIS A 9 10.82 -3.89 -2.33
CA HIS A 9 12.00 -3.66 -1.55
C HIS A 9 12.71 -2.43 -2.09
N SER A 10 13.06 -1.54 -1.19
CA SER A 10 13.66 -0.28 -1.61
C SER A 10 15.17 -0.40 -1.85
N GLY A 11 15.79 -1.35 -1.24
CA GLY A 11 17.22 -1.66 -1.25
C GLY A 11 18.13 -0.69 -2.01
N PHE A 12 18.33 -0.98 -3.25
CA PHE A 12 19.33 -0.27 -4.06
C PHE A 12 18.71 0.60 -5.13
N ALA A 13 17.48 1.05 -4.90
CA ALA A 13 16.83 1.91 -5.88
C ALA A 13 17.58 3.22 -6.03
N ALA A 14 17.49 3.82 -7.20
CA ALA A 14 18.02 5.16 -7.42
C ALA A 14 17.30 6.14 -6.49
N ALA A 15 17.91 7.30 -6.24
CA ALA A 15 17.39 8.28 -5.30
C ALA A 15 15.91 8.62 -5.57
N GLY A 16 15.53 8.79 -6.84
CA GLY A 16 14.13 9.08 -7.17
C GLY A 16 13.21 7.94 -6.82
N SER A 17 13.65 6.70 -7.01
CA SER A 17 12.86 5.52 -6.67
C SER A 17 12.73 5.37 -5.16
N ASP A 18 13.76 5.73 -4.40
CA ASP A 18 13.69 5.70 -2.95
C ASP A 18 12.66 6.69 -2.42
N ILE A 19 12.56 7.87 -3.04
CA ILE A 19 11.58 8.87 -2.65
C ILE A 19 10.17 8.35 -2.91
N VAL A 20 9.94 7.75 -4.08
CA VAL A 20 8.65 7.18 -4.43
C VAL A 20 8.30 6.05 -3.47
N CYS A 21 9.27 5.19 -3.20
CA CYS A 21 9.08 4.08 -2.28
C CYS A 21 8.70 4.55 -0.89
N ALA A 22 9.38 5.58 -0.39
CA ALA A 22 9.09 6.15 0.90
C ALA A 22 7.69 6.75 0.94
N ALA A 23 7.27 7.42 -0.14
CA ALA A 23 5.94 8.00 -0.22
C ALA A 23 4.86 6.94 -0.15
N VAL A 24 5.00 5.87 -0.91
CA VAL A 24 4.04 4.76 -0.92
C VAL A 24 4.00 4.08 0.44
N THR A 25 5.16 3.82 1.02
CA THR A 25 5.27 3.17 2.31
C THR A 25 4.61 4.00 3.41
N SER A 26 4.89 5.29 3.42
CA SER A 26 4.31 6.21 4.41
C SER A 26 2.79 6.24 4.30
N CYS A 27 2.27 6.29 3.09
CA CYS A 27 0.84 6.28 2.85
C CYS A 27 0.20 4.98 3.34
N ALA A 28 0.83 3.85 3.06
CA ALA A 28 0.32 2.55 3.48
C ALA A 28 0.34 2.40 5.00
N LEU A 29 1.40 2.84 5.65
CA LEU A 29 1.51 2.77 7.11
C LEU A 29 0.50 3.69 7.78
N MET A 30 0.32 4.90 7.26
CA MET A 30 -0.67 5.82 7.79
C MET A 30 -2.07 5.21 7.69
N THR A 31 -2.38 4.60 6.57
CA THR A 31 -3.68 3.98 6.34
C THR A 31 -3.90 2.82 7.32
N ALA A 32 -2.93 1.92 7.42
CA ALA A 32 -3.04 0.77 8.32
C ALA A 32 -3.14 1.22 9.78
N ASN A 33 -2.31 2.18 10.19
CA ASN A 33 -2.32 2.67 11.57
C ASN A 33 -3.63 3.39 11.91
N THR A 34 -4.20 4.09 10.94
CA THR A 34 -5.50 4.74 11.17
C THR A 34 -6.57 3.69 11.46
N VAL A 35 -6.58 2.60 10.71
CA VAL A 35 -7.54 1.52 10.92
C VAL A 35 -7.37 0.89 12.31
N THR A 36 -6.13 0.55 12.67
CA THR A 36 -5.89 -0.22 13.89
C THR A 36 -5.79 0.65 15.14
N GLU A 37 -5.11 1.79 15.06
CA GLU A 37 -4.79 2.59 16.24
C GLU A 37 -5.74 3.76 16.46
N VAL A 38 -6.31 4.31 15.41
CA VAL A 38 -7.23 5.45 15.54
C VAL A 38 -8.67 4.96 15.57
N CYS A 39 -9.04 4.09 14.64
CA CYS A 39 -10.41 3.56 14.55
C CYS A 39 -10.60 2.32 15.42
N HIS A 40 -9.52 1.73 15.90
CA HIS A 40 -9.54 0.54 16.78
C HIS A 40 -10.31 -0.63 16.16
N LEU A 41 -10.20 -0.82 14.88
CA LEU A 41 -10.85 -1.94 14.21
C LEU A 41 -9.92 -3.16 14.22
N PRO A 42 -10.50 -4.35 14.44
CA PRO A 42 -9.72 -5.58 14.31
C PRO A 42 -9.31 -5.79 12.86
N ALA A 43 -8.05 -6.08 12.64
CA ALA A 43 -7.52 -6.28 11.30
C ALA A 43 -6.27 -7.14 11.38
N ASN A 44 -6.03 -7.91 10.32
CA ASN A 44 -4.74 -8.55 10.14
C ASN A 44 -3.81 -7.53 9.51
N ALA A 45 -2.88 -7.02 10.30
CA ALA A 45 -1.93 -6.02 9.84
C ALA A 45 -0.52 -6.56 10.04
N GLU A 46 0.27 -6.42 9.00
CA GLU A 46 1.64 -6.92 9.00
C GLU A 46 2.53 -5.91 8.31
N ALA A 47 3.65 -5.59 8.93
CA ALA A 47 4.64 -4.69 8.33
C ALA A 47 6.01 -5.27 8.61
N THR A 48 6.62 -5.79 7.57
CA THR A 48 7.98 -6.32 7.63
C THR A 48 8.76 -5.73 6.48
N ASP A 49 10.05 -6.02 6.43
CA ASP A 49 10.86 -5.54 5.33
C ASP A 49 10.33 -6.13 4.02
N GLY A 50 9.91 -5.24 3.12
CA GLY A 50 9.40 -5.64 1.81
C GLY A 50 7.93 -6.04 1.76
N LEU A 51 7.22 -5.98 2.90
CA LEU A 51 5.80 -6.35 2.90
C LEU A 51 5.01 -5.52 3.90
N ILE A 52 3.95 -4.89 3.42
CA ILE A 52 2.94 -4.27 4.27
C ILE A 52 1.60 -4.83 3.84
N ARG A 53 0.86 -5.39 4.80
CA ARG A 53 -0.43 -5.99 4.51
C ARG A 53 -1.45 -5.52 5.53
N LEU A 54 -2.65 -5.24 5.04
CA LEU A 54 -3.80 -4.93 5.87
C LEU A 54 -4.99 -5.71 5.31
N GLN A 55 -5.69 -6.40 6.19
CA GLN A 55 -6.89 -7.14 5.80
C GLN A 55 -7.92 -7.03 6.90
N LEU A 56 -9.12 -6.56 6.54
CA LEU A 56 -10.25 -6.44 7.44
C LEU A 56 -11.36 -7.38 7.02
N LYS A 57 -12.24 -7.69 7.97
CA LYS A 57 -13.51 -8.31 7.64
C LYS A 57 -14.38 -7.29 6.89
N LYS A 58 -15.29 -7.80 6.09
CA LYS A 58 -16.12 -6.96 5.23
C LYS A 58 -16.85 -5.86 6.00
N ASP A 59 -17.45 -6.22 7.12
CA ASP A 59 -18.22 -5.26 7.92
C ASP A 59 -17.34 -4.16 8.48
N ASP A 60 -16.13 -4.50 8.92
CA ASP A 60 -15.20 -3.51 9.44
C ASP A 60 -14.64 -2.64 8.33
N ALA A 61 -14.41 -3.23 7.16
CA ALA A 61 -13.94 -2.46 6.02
C ALA A 61 -14.95 -1.40 5.60
N LEU A 62 -16.25 -1.69 5.72
CA LEU A 62 -17.29 -0.72 5.39
C LEU A 62 -17.20 0.53 6.27
N LYS A 63 -16.74 0.39 7.50
CA LYS A 63 -16.62 1.51 8.43
C LYS A 63 -15.51 2.48 8.04
N VAL A 64 -14.56 2.06 7.22
CA VAL A 64 -13.42 2.87 6.81
C VAL A 64 -13.29 2.93 5.29
N GLN A 65 -14.40 2.81 4.58
CA GLN A 65 -14.37 2.81 3.12
C GLN A 65 -13.77 4.08 2.55
N GLN A 66 -14.09 5.22 3.12
CA GLN A 66 -13.55 6.48 2.61
C GLN A 66 -12.03 6.52 2.74
N LEU A 67 -11.51 6.03 3.86
CA LEU A 67 -10.06 5.97 4.06
C LEU A 67 -9.41 5.02 3.05
N LEU A 68 -9.98 3.83 2.90
CA LEU A 68 -9.43 2.83 1.99
C LEU A 68 -9.50 3.30 0.53
N GLU A 69 -10.59 3.93 0.14
CA GLU A 69 -10.72 4.45 -1.21
C GLU A 69 -9.76 5.62 -1.45
N GLY A 70 -9.53 6.44 -0.43
CA GLY A 70 -8.55 7.51 -0.52
C GLY A 70 -7.15 6.97 -0.73
N PHE A 71 -6.81 5.93 0.01
CA PHE A 71 -5.51 5.25 -0.15
C PHE A 71 -5.38 4.70 -1.58
N ARG A 72 -6.40 3.97 -2.04
CA ARG A 72 -6.40 3.38 -3.38
C ARG A 72 -6.25 4.44 -4.47
N PHE A 73 -7.01 5.53 -4.35
CA PHE A 73 -6.95 6.62 -5.30
C PHE A 73 -5.55 7.23 -5.35
N HIS A 74 -4.99 7.50 -4.17
CA HIS A 74 -3.68 8.13 -4.08
C HIS A 74 -2.58 7.25 -4.68
N ILE A 75 -2.59 5.97 -4.37
CA ILE A 75 -1.60 5.04 -4.90
C ILE A 75 -1.75 4.93 -6.42
N ARG A 76 -2.97 4.94 -6.92
CA ARG A 76 -3.19 4.91 -8.36
C ARG A 76 -2.60 6.15 -9.04
N GLU A 77 -2.77 7.32 -8.42
CA GLU A 77 -2.20 8.55 -8.98
C GLU A 77 -0.68 8.52 -8.95
N LEU A 78 -0.09 8.00 -7.88
CA LEU A 78 1.35 7.81 -7.82
C LEU A 78 1.82 6.82 -8.89
N SER A 79 1.06 5.77 -9.10
CA SER A 79 1.38 4.77 -10.11
C SER A 79 1.40 5.36 -11.51
N LYS A 80 0.48 6.28 -11.80
CA LYS A 80 0.46 6.97 -13.09
C LYS A 80 1.67 7.91 -13.24
N ALA A 81 2.05 8.57 -12.16
CA ALA A 81 3.17 9.50 -12.18
C ALA A 81 4.52 8.77 -12.26
N TYR A 82 4.60 7.59 -11.65
CA TYR A 82 5.84 6.82 -11.56
C TYR A 82 5.61 5.36 -11.96
N PRO A 83 5.22 5.11 -13.22
CA PRO A 83 4.80 3.76 -13.63
C PRO A 83 5.91 2.72 -13.58
N GLN A 84 7.17 3.13 -13.57
CA GLN A 84 8.28 2.21 -13.47
C GLN A 84 8.58 1.81 -12.04
N ASN A 85 8.01 2.51 -11.07
CA ASN A 85 8.31 2.27 -9.66
C ASN A 85 7.15 1.60 -8.92
N ILE A 86 5.93 1.73 -9.43
CA ILE A 86 4.75 1.21 -8.77
C ILE A 86 3.92 0.43 -9.77
N ASN A 87 3.62 -0.81 -9.42
CA ASN A 87 2.74 -1.66 -10.20
C ASN A 87 1.56 -2.04 -9.31
N CYS A 88 0.36 -1.70 -9.76
CA CYS A 88 -0.86 -1.91 -9.01
C CYS A 88 -1.72 -2.98 -9.67
N GLN A 89 -2.10 -4.00 -8.90
CA GLN A 89 -2.98 -5.05 -9.37
C GLN A 89 -4.16 -5.17 -8.41
N ILE A 90 -5.35 -5.26 -8.98
CA ILE A 90 -6.59 -5.38 -8.21
C ILE A 90 -7.11 -6.80 -8.37
N GLN A 91 -7.30 -7.48 -7.24
CA GLN A 91 -7.88 -8.81 -7.22
C GLN A 91 -9.03 -8.83 -6.24
N LYS A 92 -10.24 -9.00 -6.75
CA LYS A 92 -11.45 -9.02 -5.92
C LYS A 92 -11.50 -7.76 -5.07
N SER A 93 -11.50 -7.90 -3.75
CA SER A 93 -11.56 -6.76 -2.85
C SER A 93 -10.22 -6.40 -2.23
N THR A 94 -9.14 -6.93 -2.76
CA THR A 94 -7.79 -6.64 -2.28
C THR A 94 -6.96 -6.06 -3.41
N ILE A 95 -6.16 -5.05 -3.10
CA ILE A 95 -5.27 -4.44 -4.06
C ILE A 95 -3.84 -4.81 -3.69
N THR A 96 -3.10 -5.28 -4.67
CA THR A 96 -1.69 -5.61 -4.49
C THR A 96 -0.84 -4.60 -5.24
N PHE A 97 0.11 -4.01 -4.54
CA PHE A 97 1.06 -3.07 -5.12
C PHE A 97 2.46 -3.67 -5.07
N ARG A 98 3.24 -3.35 -6.07
CA ARG A 98 4.67 -3.64 -6.06
C ARG A 98 5.41 -2.32 -6.15
N ARG A 99 6.17 -2.01 -5.12
CA ARG A 99 6.91 -0.76 -5.03
C ARG A 99 8.39 -0.98 -5.34
N CYS A 100 9.04 0.07 -5.78
CA CYS A 100 10.50 0.12 -5.96
C CYS A 100 11.06 -1.07 -6.69
N ASN A 101 10.42 -1.39 -7.76
CA ASN A 101 10.83 -2.47 -8.61
C ASN A 101 11.96 -1.99 -9.50
N ASN A 102 13.09 -2.45 -9.33
CA ASN A 102 14.25 -2.03 -10.10
C ASN A 102 14.73 -3.09 -11.05
N ASN A 103 14.94 -2.90 -10.56
CA ASN A 103 15.62 -3.43 -10.96
C ASN A 103 15.71 -4.20 -11.55
N ALA A 104 15.74 -4.03 -11.60
CA ALA A 104 15.91 -4.68 -11.91
C ALA A 104 16.28 -5.15 -12.45
N GLU A 105 16.23 -4.94 -12.42
CA GLU A 105 16.51 -5.38 -12.69
C GLU A 105 16.75 -5.83 -12.95
N ASN A 106 16.87 -5.64 -13.03
CA ASN A 106 16.95 -6.02 -13.02
C ASN A 106 16.92 -6.29 -13.18
#